data_3d13fc39698f62b641f2e0f7745a2ad0
#
_entry.id   3d13fc39698f62b641f2e0f7745a2ad0
#
_cell.length_a   1.000
_cell.length_b   1.000
_cell.length_c   1.000
_cell.angle_alpha   90.00
_cell.angle_beta   90.00
_cell.angle_gamma   90.00
#
_symmetry.space_group_name_H-M   'P 1'
#
loop_
_entity.id
_entity.type
_entity.pdbx_description
1 polymer ?
#
loop_
_entity_poly.entity_id
_entity_poly.type
_entity_poly.pdbx_seq_one_letter_code
_entity_poly.pdbx_strand_id
1 'polypeptide(L)'
;MNRRDFLLAAGACLALPALAREAEKLPPKRLVAIHVPLGMMPAYFFPKAGEASSPYLDLLAGHRDQFTTFAGLSHPGVDGNHHAGQCFLSGAPHPGQPTFRNSLSLDQLVAEKIGDATP
;
A
#
# COMPACT_ATOMS: atom_id res chain seq x y z
N MET A 1 35.81 -5.65 44.74
CA MET A 1 35.46 -6.07 43.37
C MET A 1 36.74 -6.48 42.67
N ASN A 2 36.89 -7.77 42.41
CA ASN A 2 38.13 -8.30 41.84
C ASN A 2 38.17 -8.02 40.33
N ARG A 3 39.37 -7.92 39.76
CA ARG A 3 39.60 -7.73 38.30
C ARG A 3 38.82 -8.74 37.42
N ARG A 4 38.67 -9.97 37.94
CA ARG A 4 37.88 -11.03 37.28
C ARG A 4 36.42 -10.71 37.20
N ASP A 5 35.83 -10.18 38.27
CA ASP A 5 34.41 -9.83 38.34
C ASP A 5 34.07 -8.65 37.44
N PHE A 6 35.01 -7.71 37.27
CA PHE A 6 34.89 -6.59 36.36
C PHE A 6 34.90 -7.04 34.88
N LEU A 7 35.80 -7.97 34.54
CA LEU A 7 35.90 -8.49 33.17
C LEU A 7 34.68 -9.36 32.77
N LEU A 8 34.12 -10.11 33.73
CA LEU A 8 32.90 -10.88 33.49
C LEU A 8 31.66 -9.97 33.34
N ALA A 9 31.57 -8.92 34.15
CA ALA A 9 30.48 -7.93 34.02
C ALA A 9 30.60 -7.12 32.72
N ALA A 10 31.79 -6.72 32.30
CA ALA A 10 32.02 -6.01 31.04
C ALA A 10 31.75 -6.90 29.84
N GLY A 11 32.09 -8.21 29.87
CA GLY A 11 31.78 -9.18 28.82
C GLY A 11 30.26 -9.42 28.67
N ALA A 12 29.51 -9.47 29.77
CA ALA A 12 28.07 -9.64 29.73
C ALA A 12 27.34 -8.39 29.15
N CYS A 13 27.84 -7.18 29.43
CA CYS A 13 27.30 -5.95 28.85
C CYS A 13 27.56 -5.82 27.33
N LEU A 14 28.63 -6.41 26.80
CA LEU A 14 28.91 -6.38 25.35
C LEU A 14 28.13 -7.46 24.57
N ALA A 15 27.68 -8.52 25.24
CA ALA A 15 26.90 -9.58 24.59
C ALA A 15 25.39 -9.25 24.49
N LEU A 16 24.86 -8.40 25.36
CA LEU A 16 23.45 -8.00 25.38
C LEU A 16 22.96 -7.35 24.07
N PRO A 17 23.69 -6.45 23.38
CA PRO A 17 23.24 -5.89 22.13
C PRO A 17 23.30 -6.89 20.96
N ALA A 18 24.07 -7.95 21.04
CA ALA A 18 24.10 -8.99 20.00
C ALA A 18 22.91 -9.95 20.12
N LEU A 19 22.41 -10.22 21.32
CA LEU A 19 21.22 -11.04 21.57
C LEU A 19 19.90 -10.25 21.32
N ALA A 20 19.94 -8.92 21.42
CA ALA A 20 18.78 -8.06 21.15
C ALA A 20 18.50 -7.85 19.63
N ARG A 21 19.23 -8.45 18.74
CA ARG A 21 19.21 -8.17 17.30
C ARG A 21 18.58 -9.26 16.42
N GLU A 22 17.90 -10.20 17.01
CA GLU A 22 16.82 -10.92 16.32
C GLU A 22 15.50 -10.15 16.48
N ALA A 23 15.49 -8.88 16.11
CA ALA A 23 14.24 -8.23 15.79
C ALA A 23 13.61 -9.05 14.66
N GLU A 24 12.49 -9.69 15.00
CA GLU A 24 11.62 -10.40 14.06
C GLU A 24 11.55 -9.60 12.75
N LYS A 25 12.20 -10.11 11.70
CA LYS A 25 12.18 -9.46 10.39
C LYS A 25 10.74 -9.54 9.90
N LEU A 26 9.99 -8.50 10.17
CA LEU A 26 8.66 -8.37 9.58
C LEU A 26 8.77 -8.60 8.07
N PRO A 27 7.85 -9.37 7.48
CA PRO A 27 7.87 -9.59 6.05
C PRO A 27 7.87 -8.26 5.30
N PRO A 28 8.58 -8.15 4.18
CA PRO A 28 8.66 -6.91 3.43
C PRO A 28 7.25 -6.46 3.03
N LYS A 29 6.95 -5.20 3.25
CA LYS A 29 5.70 -4.60 2.80
C LYS A 29 5.71 -4.54 1.27
N ARG A 30 4.56 -4.82 0.66
CA ARG A 30 4.37 -4.77 -0.78
C ARG A 30 3.16 -3.92 -1.11
N LEU A 31 3.26 -3.14 -2.18
CA LEU A 31 2.14 -2.41 -2.76
C LEU A 31 1.86 -2.98 -4.14
N VAL A 32 0.62 -3.35 -4.39
CA VAL A 32 0.11 -3.69 -5.72
C VAL A 32 -1.05 -2.75 -6.03
N ALA A 33 -0.95 -2.02 -7.14
CA ALA A 33 -2.00 -1.14 -7.62
C ALA A 33 -2.51 -1.65 -8.96
N ILE A 34 -3.82 -1.88 -9.06
CA ILE A 34 -4.46 -2.40 -10.27
C ILE A 34 -5.42 -1.35 -10.81
N HIS A 35 -5.19 -0.90 -12.02
CA HIS A 35 -6.07 0.00 -12.74
C HIS A 35 -6.98 -0.77 -13.70
N VAL A 36 -8.27 -0.52 -13.63
CA VAL A 36 -9.26 -1.07 -14.55
C VAL A 36 -9.79 0.06 -15.44
N PRO A 37 -9.24 0.26 -16.66
CA PRO A 37 -9.48 1.45 -17.47
C PRO A 37 -10.95 1.66 -17.86
N LEU A 38 -11.70 0.58 -18.00
CA LEU A 38 -13.14 0.62 -18.34
C LEU A 38 -14.04 0.72 -17.13
N GLY A 39 -13.45 0.73 -15.93
CA GLY A 39 -14.19 0.73 -14.67
C GLY A 39 -14.87 -0.60 -14.37
N MET A 40 -15.70 -0.60 -13.37
CA MET A 40 -16.56 -1.73 -12.97
C MET A 40 -18.02 -1.30 -13.08
N MET A 41 -18.90 -2.24 -13.39
CA MET A 41 -20.34 -1.97 -13.44
C MET A 41 -20.87 -1.78 -12.02
N PRO A 42 -21.34 -0.57 -11.62
CA PRO A 42 -21.76 -0.30 -10.25
C PRO A 42 -22.86 -1.25 -9.76
N ALA A 43 -23.78 -1.64 -10.64
CA ALA A 43 -24.88 -2.54 -10.29
C ALA A 43 -24.43 -3.96 -9.89
N TYR A 44 -23.22 -4.37 -10.28
CA TYR A 44 -22.65 -5.66 -9.91
C TYR A 44 -21.55 -5.56 -8.87
N PHE A 45 -21.02 -4.36 -8.63
CA PHE A 45 -19.97 -4.14 -7.66
C PHE A 45 -20.52 -3.73 -6.29
N PHE A 46 -21.50 -2.82 -6.25
CA PHE A 46 -22.08 -2.37 -4.98
C PHE A 46 -23.29 -3.22 -4.62
N PRO A 47 -23.42 -3.64 -3.34
CA PRO A 47 -24.62 -4.29 -2.86
C PRO A 47 -25.83 -3.38 -3.02
N LYS A 48 -26.96 -3.93 -3.39
CA LYS A 48 -28.23 -3.21 -3.36
C LYS A 48 -28.71 -2.98 -1.94
N ALA A 49 -29.63 -2.07 -1.75
CA ALA A 49 -30.24 -1.80 -0.45
C ALA A 49 -30.80 -3.10 0.16
N GLY A 50 -30.34 -3.43 1.37
CA GLY A 50 -30.72 -4.65 2.07
C GLY A 50 -29.93 -5.92 1.71
N GLU A 51 -29.03 -5.86 0.73
CA GLU A 51 -28.13 -6.96 0.39
C GLU A 51 -26.78 -6.82 1.12
N ALA A 52 -26.25 -7.93 1.62
CA ALA A 52 -24.94 -7.95 2.31
C ALA A 52 -23.75 -8.03 1.35
N SER A 53 -23.98 -8.36 0.09
CA SER A 53 -22.94 -8.59 -0.92
C SER A 53 -23.45 -8.28 -2.34
N SER A 54 -22.56 -8.42 -3.29
CA SER A 54 -22.83 -8.24 -4.72
C SER A 54 -22.06 -9.29 -5.52
N PRO A 55 -22.40 -9.54 -6.79
CA PRO A 55 -21.75 -10.55 -7.61
C PRO A 55 -20.22 -10.47 -7.63
N TYR A 56 -19.64 -9.26 -7.67
CA TYR A 56 -18.18 -9.11 -7.66
C TYR A 56 -17.58 -9.33 -6.27
N LEU A 57 -18.27 -8.87 -5.21
CA LEU A 57 -17.80 -9.04 -3.85
C LEU A 57 -17.95 -10.47 -3.35
N ASP A 58 -18.86 -11.26 -3.93
CA ASP A 58 -19.01 -12.68 -3.62
C ASP A 58 -17.77 -13.49 -4.01
N LEU A 59 -17.06 -13.08 -5.07
CA LEU A 59 -15.79 -13.68 -5.46
C LEU A 59 -14.70 -13.47 -4.40
N LEU A 60 -14.85 -12.47 -3.54
CA LEU A 60 -13.93 -12.12 -2.46
C LEU A 60 -14.47 -12.54 -1.08
N ALA A 61 -15.49 -13.40 -1.02
CA ALA A 61 -16.17 -13.75 0.22
C ALA A 61 -15.21 -14.29 1.31
N GLY A 62 -14.16 -15.05 0.93
CA GLY A 62 -13.14 -15.55 1.85
C GLY A 62 -12.17 -14.49 2.39
N HIS A 63 -12.26 -13.23 1.94
CA HIS A 63 -11.36 -12.13 2.30
C HIS A 63 -12.13 -10.91 2.83
N ARG A 64 -13.36 -11.09 3.31
CA ARG A 64 -14.26 -10.00 3.70
C ARG A 64 -13.69 -9.05 4.75
N ASP A 65 -12.92 -9.56 5.66
CA ASP A 65 -12.25 -8.84 6.74
C ASP A 65 -10.93 -8.17 6.32
N GLN A 66 -10.48 -8.39 5.06
CA GLN A 66 -9.17 -7.97 4.57
C GLN A 66 -9.23 -6.83 3.56
N PHE A 67 -10.42 -6.37 3.17
CA PHE A 67 -10.56 -5.28 2.21
C PHE A 67 -11.66 -4.28 2.60
N THR A 68 -11.52 -3.08 2.07
CA THR A 68 -12.51 -2.01 2.19
C THR A 68 -12.89 -1.50 0.81
N THR A 69 -14.18 -1.32 0.56
CA THR A 69 -14.68 -0.70 -0.67
C THR A 69 -15.00 0.77 -0.44
N PHE A 70 -14.64 1.61 -1.40
CA PHE A 70 -14.97 3.02 -1.39
C PHE A 70 -15.86 3.35 -2.58
N ALA A 71 -16.88 4.16 -2.36
CA ALA A 71 -17.76 4.65 -3.39
C ALA A 71 -17.82 6.18 -3.37
N GLY A 72 -18.19 6.78 -4.49
CA GLY A 72 -18.39 8.23 -4.59
C GLY A 72 -17.11 9.06 -4.50
N LEU A 73 -15.93 8.44 -4.69
CA LEU A 73 -14.68 9.17 -4.74
C LEU A 73 -14.50 9.79 -6.13
N SER A 74 -14.03 11.03 -6.17
CA SER A 74 -13.60 11.72 -7.38
C SER A 74 -12.31 12.49 -7.09
N HIS A 75 -11.58 12.82 -8.15
CA HIS A 75 -10.38 13.65 -8.04
C HIS A 75 -10.57 14.95 -8.83
N PRO A 76 -10.32 16.12 -8.23
CA PRO A 76 -10.45 17.40 -8.92
C PRO A 76 -9.60 17.47 -10.19
N GLY A 77 -10.19 17.89 -11.29
CA GLY A 77 -9.49 18.03 -12.57
C GLY A 77 -9.19 16.70 -13.27
N VAL A 78 -9.71 15.58 -12.80
CA VAL A 78 -9.61 14.29 -13.49
C VAL A 78 -11.01 13.82 -13.88
N ASP A 79 -11.30 13.86 -15.17
CA ASP A 79 -12.55 13.39 -15.73
C ASP A 79 -12.52 11.86 -15.87
N GLY A 80 -13.69 11.23 -15.79
CA GLY A 80 -13.86 9.78 -15.94
C GLY A 80 -13.72 9.28 -17.37
N ASN A 81 -12.68 9.68 -18.09
CA ASN A 81 -12.40 9.28 -19.46
C ASN A 81 -11.15 8.38 -19.57
N HIS A 82 -10.84 7.90 -20.77
CA HIS A 82 -9.69 7.01 -20.99
C HIS A 82 -8.33 7.62 -20.63
N HIS A 83 -8.21 8.93 -20.63
CA HIS A 83 -6.97 9.62 -20.24
C HIS A 83 -6.70 9.59 -18.73
N ALA A 84 -7.71 9.30 -17.90
CA ALA A 84 -7.55 9.20 -16.45
C ALA A 84 -6.49 8.16 -16.03
N GLY A 85 -6.25 7.14 -16.84
CA GLY A 85 -5.17 6.18 -16.63
C GLY A 85 -3.76 6.79 -16.59
N GLN A 86 -3.56 7.92 -17.26
CA GLN A 86 -2.26 8.62 -17.29
C GLN A 86 -1.85 9.19 -15.92
N CYS A 87 -2.83 9.47 -15.05
CA CYS A 87 -2.60 10.03 -13.72
C CYS A 87 -3.08 9.10 -12.59
N PHE A 88 -3.26 7.82 -12.85
CA PHE A 88 -3.84 6.85 -11.90
C PHE A 88 -3.19 6.88 -10.52
N LEU A 89 -1.86 6.92 -10.45
CA LEU A 89 -1.14 6.94 -9.17
C LEU A 89 -0.62 8.32 -8.76
N SER A 90 -0.68 9.31 -9.66
CA SER A 90 -0.19 10.66 -9.37
C SER A 90 -1.29 11.64 -9.00
N GLY A 91 -2.53 11.40 -9.49
CA GLY A 91 -3.62 12.34 -9.34
C GLY A 91 -3.39 13.68 -10.08
N ALA A 92 -2.46 13.74 -11.03
CA ALA A 92 -2.17 14.98 -11.75
C ALA A 92 -3.40 15.43 -12.56
N PRO A 93 -3.82 16.71 -12.45
CA PRO A 93 -5.05 17.18 -13.06
C PRO A 93 -4.95 17.30 -14.57
N HIS A 94 -6.11 17.26 -15.23
CA HIS A 94 -6.29 17.48 -16.67
C HIS A 94 -5.54 16.50 -17.59
N PRO A 95 -5.58 15.16 -17.31
CA PRO A 95 -5.00 14.16 -18.20
C PRO A 95 -5.64 14.25 -19.59
N GLY A 96 -4.83 14.04 -20.63
CA GLY A 96 -5.28 14.14 -22.03
C GLY A 96 -5.25 15.55 -22.61
N GLN A 97 -4.98 16.57 -21.83
CA GLN A 97 -4.76 17.93 -22.34
C GLN A 97 -3.34 18.07 -22.92
N PRO A 98 -3.13 18.90 -23.97
CA PRO A 98 -1.79 19.14 -24.53
C PRO A 98 -0.79 19.70 -23.50
N THR A 99 -1.30 20.34 -22.46
CA THR A 99 -0.52 20.91 -21.36
C THR A 99 -0.36 19.97 -20.17
N PHE A 100 -0.86 18.75 -20.27
CA PHE A 100 -0.77 17.78 -19.17
C PHE A 100 0.69 17.56 -18.76
N ARG A 101 0.92 17.67 -17.47
CA ARG A 101 2.19 17.33 -16.83
C ARG A 101 1.89 16.39 -15.68
N ASN A 102 2.47 15.21 -15.75
CA ASN A 102 2.36 14.25 -14.66
C ASN A 102 3.22 14.70 -13.46
N SER A 103 2.88 14.23 -12.29
CA SER A 103 3.60 14.48 -11.04
C SER A 103 4.19 13.18 -10.49
N LEU A 104 4.87 13.29 -9.35
CA LEU A 104 5.38 12.14 -8.63
C LEU A 104 4.23 11.20 -8.25
N SER A 105 4.36 9.93 -8.58
CA SER A 105 3.31 8.93 -8.35
C SER A 105 3.46 8.24 -6.99
N LEU A 106 2.35 7.72 -6.48
CA LEU A 106 2.31 7.03 -5.18
C LEU A 106 3.29 5.84 -5.11
N ASP A 107 3.42 5.08 -6.19
CA ASP A 107 4.36 3.95 -6.25
C ASP A 107 5.82 4.39 -6.09
N GLN A 108 6.20 5.54 -6.65
CA GLN A 108 7.54 6.11 -6.45
C GLN A 108 7.76 6.54 -5.00
N LEU A 109 6.78 7.20 -4.38
CA LEU A 109 6.84 7.57 -2.97
C LEU A 109 6.94 6.35 -2.04
N VAL A 110 6.21 5.30 -2.37
CA VAL A 110 6.26 4.05 -1.61
C VAL A 110 7.61 3.35 -1.83
N ALA A 111 8.09 3.27 -3.07
CA ALA A 111 9.38 2.67 -3.38
C ALA A 111 10.53 3.36 -2.64
N GLU A 112 10.51 4.68 -2.50
CA GLU A 112 11.48 5.43 -1.70
C GLU A 112 11.54 4.95 -0.24
N LYS A 113 10.43 4.48 0.32
CA LYS A 113 10.32 4.08 1.73
C LYS A 113 10.55 2.58 1.97
N ILE A 114 10.23 1.74 1.02
CA ILE A 114 10.26 0.29 1.21
C ILE A 114 11.04 -0.46 0.12
N GLY A 115 11.52 0.23 -0.92
CA GLY A 115 12.16 -0.39 -2.08
C GLY A 115 13.44 -1.19 -1.75
N ASP A 116 14.20 -0.73 -0.76
CA ASP A 116 15.43 -1.40 -0.33
C ASP A 116 15.18 -2.73 0.44
N ALA A 117 13.93 -3.01 0.82
CA ALA A 117 13.57 -4.23 1.53
C ALA A 117 13.41 -5.45 0.61
N THR A 118 13.39 -5.23 -0.71
CA THR A 118 13.25 -6.27 -1.74
C THR A 118 14.28 -6.05 -2.83
N PRO A 119 14.93 -7.13 -3.31
CA PRO A 119 15.87 -7.04 -4.44
C PRO A 119 15.17 -6.66 -5.74
#